data_8af0981143cd17b7816f9af562534a22
#
_entry.id   8af0981143cd17b7816f9af562534a22
#
_cell.length_a   1.000
_cell.length_b   1.000
_cell.length_c   1.000
_cell.angle_alpha   90.00
_cell.angle_beta   90.00
_cell.angle_gamma   90.00
#
_symmetry.space_group_name_H-M   'P 1'
#
loop_
_entity.id
_entity.type
_entity.pdbx_description
1 polymer ?
#
loop_
_entity_poly.entity_id
_entity_poly.type
_entity_poly.pdbx_seq_one_letter_code
_entity_poly.pdbx_strand_id
1 'polypeptide(L)'
;MNLKDKLRAVGGTGEHRASSAEASTDCRHFAVYRPAEEFPGAWDLTRDTLALMSDRNIPEGLDPRRILYLDTETTGLGGSGTVAFLVGMGFLTDSGFEVHQFLMRDYPEEPYLLKHVAAGLGKFDVLCTCNGTTFDGPLLESRFLMNRMDRDRLLEMPHLDLLHMCRRLWKLRLGRCNLGRLEEVILGKPRVDDLPGSEVPQRYFTYLKTKQISLLDDILKHNAQDIASLCVLLNYMADLYLHPEKIRFSEDVYSMGRALERINRTENARHCYRLARRGRMGDSAGTALAMSYRRCGEREQAAEIWREMIREHRGGVVPYVELAKYEEHVRRNIPAALELTEKALMLLSEPALREGGTVQENKNELQYRRQRLLRKLKER
;
A
#
# COMPACT_ATOMS: atom_id res chain seq x y z
N MET A 1 -29.04 -10.26 -1.54
CA MET A 1 -28.82 -9.09 -2.41
C MET A 1 -27.35 -8.79 -2.39
N ASN A 2 -26.67 -8.99 -3.54
CA ASN A 2 -25.21 -9.03 -3.63
C ASN A 2 -24.65 -7.59 -3.58
N LEU A 3 -23.46 -7.38 -3.01
CA LEU A 3 -22.79 -6.07 -2.89
C LEU A 3 -22.71 -5.31 -4.23
N LYS A 4 -22.63 -6.05 -5.36
CA LYS A 4 -22.69 -5.49 -6.72
C LYS A 4 -24.02 -4.79 -7.07
N ASP A 5 -25.13 -5.23 -6.49
CA ASP A 5 -26.45 -4.66 -6.78
C ASP A 5 -26.73 -3.37 -5.97
N LYS A 6 -26.09 -3.25 -4.79
CA LYS A 6 -26.13 -2.02 -3.99
C LYS A 6 -25.28 -0.89 -4.60
N LEU A 7 -24.21 -1.22 -5.32
CA LEU A 7 -23.30 -0.24 -5.92
C LEU A 7 -23.81 0.36 -7.24
N ARG A 8 -24.79 -0.27 -7.91
CA ARG A 8 -25.43 0.28 -9.12
C ARG A 8 -26.45 1.38 -8.87
N ALA A 9 -26.93 1.54 -7.63
CA ALA A 9 -27.98 2.49 -7.28
C ALA A 9 -27.46 3.90 -6.95
N VAL A 10 -26.14 4.14 -6.88
CA VAL A 10 -25.55 5.42 -6.44
C VAL A 10 -24.84 6.12 -7.60
N GLY A 11 -25.60 6.45 -8.63
CA GLY A 11 -25.26 7.48 -9.60
C GLY A 11 -25.85 8.85 -9.17
N GLY A 12 -25.59 9.25 -7.93
CA GLY A 12 -26.07 10.52 -7.41
C GLY A 12 -25.18 11.67 -7.88
N THR A 13 -25.72 12.54 -8.71
CA THR A 13 -25.16 13.85 -9.05
C THR A 13 -25.10 14.70 -7.78
N GLY A 14 -23.90 14.80 -7.17
CA GLY A 14 -23.67 15.74 -6.08
C GLY A 14 -23.92 17.18 -6.59
N GLU A 15 -24.91 17.86 -6.04
CA GLU A 15 -25.14 19.27 -6.34
C GLU A 15 -23.98 20.12 -5.81
N HIS A 16 -23.29 20.80 -6.74
CA HIS A 16 -22.31 21.81 -6.41
C HIS A 16 -23.05 23.07 -5.89
N ARG A 17 -23.11 23.24 -4.57
CA ARG A 17 -23.53 24.52 -3.98
C ARG A 17 -22.38 25.53 -4.08
N ALA A 18 -22.47 26.42 -5.06
CA ALA A 18 -21.62 27.61 -5.11
C ALA A 18 -22.15 28.65 -4.12
N SER A 19 -21.35 29.07 -3.15
CA SER A 19 -21.65 30.25 -2.32
C SER A 19 -21.43 31.52 -3.14
N SER A 20 -22.31 32.48 -2.99
CA SER A 20 -22.39 33.74 -3.73
C SER A 20 -21.12 34.57 -3.68
N ALA A 21 -20.75 35.14 -4.84
CA ALA A 21 -19.55 35.93 -5.08
C ALA A 21 -19.62 37.32 -4.44
N GLU A 22 -18.76 37.54 -3.43
CA GLU A 22 -18.13 38.83 -3.20
C GLU A 22 -16.71 38.78 -3.78
N ALA A 23 -16.20 39.90 -4.29
CA ALA A 23 -14.84 40.04 -4.80
C ALA A 23 -13.86 39.93 -3.63
N SER A 24 -13.64 38.70 -3.13
CA SER A 24 -12.76 38.43 -2.01
C SER A 24 -11.32 38.23 -2.53
N THR A 25 -10.38 38.75 -1.77
CA THR A 25 -8.95 38.50 -1.94
C THR A 25 -8.55 37.06 -1.65
N ASP A 26 -9.49 36.17 -1.29
CA ASP A 26 -9.30 34.77 -0.92
C ASP A 26 -9.43 33.82 -2.12
N CYS A 27 -8.83 32.62 -2.03
CA CYS A 27 -8.98 31.55 -3.04
C CYS A 27 -10.45 31.06 -3.08
N ARG A 28 -10.82 30.42 -4.20
CA ARG A 28 -12.18 29.89 -4.35
C ARG A 28 -12.33 28.58 -3.60
N HIS A 29 -13.37 28.46 -2.79
CA HIS A 29 -13.71 27.29 -2.00
C HIS A 29 -14.93 26.58 -2.57
N PHE A 30 -14.85 25.25 -2.68
CA PHE A 30 -15.95 24.35 -3.00
C PHE A 30 -16.08 23.32 -1.90
N ALA A 31 -17.30 22.86 -1.66
CA ALA A 31 -17.57 21.77 -0.73
C ALA A 31 -18.49 20.75 -1.41
N VAL A 32 -18.13 19.48 -1.28
CA VAL A 32 -18.89 18.34 -1.78
C VAL A 32 -19.18 17.42 -0.60
N TYR A 33 -20.46 17.12 -0.39
CA TYR A 33 -20.90 16.14 0.60
C TYR A 33 -21.19 14.81 -0.07
N ARG A 34 -20.77 13.73 0.56
CA ARG A 34 -21.06 12.35 0.15
C ARG A 34 -21.65 11.56 1.32
N PRO A 35 -22.72 10.80 1.09
CA PRO A 35 -23.43 10.11 2.16
C PRO A 35 -22.61 8.95 2.74
N ALA A 36 -22.87 8.61 4.00
CA ALA A 36 -22.12 7.60 4.76
C ALA A 36 -22.14 6.21 4.10
N GLU A 37 -23.19 5.88 3.37
CA GLU A 37 -23.36 4.58 2.70
C GLU A 37 -22.29 4.32 1.64
N GLU A 38 -21.61 5.34 1.14
CA GLU A 38 -20.50 5.21 0.20
C GLU A 38 -19.20 4.78 0.86
N PHE A 39 -19.11 4.86 2.20
CA PHE A 39 -17.89 4.64 3.00
C PHE A 39 -18.08 3.57 4.08
N PRO A 40 -18.48 2.35 3.73
CA PRO A 40 -18.76 1.30 4.72
C PRO A 40 -17.52 0.99 5.57
N GLY A 41 -17.70 0.99 6.90
CA GLY A 41 -16.64 0.70 7.87
C GLY A 41 -15.65 1.85 8.13
N ALA A 42 -15.85 3.03 7.52
CA ALA A 42 -14.91 4.14 7.67
C ALA A 42 -14.85 4.69 9.10
N TRP A 43 -15.96 4.63 9.83
CA TRP A 43 -16.03 5.04 11.24
C TRP A 43 -15.49 4.00 12.23
N ASP A 44 -15.25 2.75 11.76
CA ASP A 44 -14.78 1.64 12.60
C ASP A 44 -13.24 1.53 12.61
N LEU A 45 -12.54 2.40 11.90
CA LEU A 45 -11.08 2.42 11.88
C LEU A 45 -10.52 2.72 13.26
N THR A 46 -9.59 1.89 13.70
CA THR A 46 -8.90 2.05 14.97
C THR A 46 -7.41 2.25 14.79
N ARG A 47 -6.74 2.81 15.80
CA ARG A 47 -5.29 2.86 15.87
C ARG A 47 -4.66 1.48 15.63
N ASP A 48 -5.19 0.43 16.29
CA ASP A 48 -4.63 -0.92 16.20
C ASP A 48 -4.73 -1.49 14.80
N THR A 49 -5.84 -1.23 14.10
CA THR A 49 -6.00 -1.62 12.70
C THR A 49 -4.97 -0.92 11.80
N LEU A 50 -4.78 0.40 11.97
CA LEU A 50 -3.77 1.14 11.23
C LEU A 50 -2.34 0.69 11.55
N ALA A 51 -2.08 0.30 12.80
CA ALA A 51 -0.79 -0.26 13.23
C ALA A 51 -0.50 -1.68 12.69
N LEU A 52 -1.50 -2.38 12.14
CA LEU A 52 -1.28 -3.61 11.35
C LEU A 52 -0.80 -3.31 9.92
N MET A 53 -1.10 -2.13 9.40
CA MET A 53 -0.83 -1.76 8.01
C MET A 53 0.41 -0.87 7.87
N SER A 54 0.80 -0.17 8.93
CA SER A 54 1.83 0.86 8.91
C SER A 54 2.67 0.82 10.19
N ASP A 55 3.95 1.17 10.07
CA ASP A 55 4.89 1.41 11.17
C ASP A 55 4.84 2.85 11.71
N ARG A 56 3.92 3.68 11.20
CA ARG A 56 3.76 5.06 11.66
C ARG A 56 3.20 5.11 13.07
N ASN A 57 3.66 6.10 13.83
CA ASN A 57 3.18 6.33 15.19
C ASN A 57 1.78 6.97 15.17
N ILE A 58 0.76 6.14 15.05
CA ILE A 58 -0.64 6.58 15.08
C ILE A 58 -1.03 6.96 16.51
N PRO A 59 -1.68 8.11 16.75
CA PRO A 59 -2.09 8.56 18.07
C PRO A 59 -2.98 7.56 18.80
N GLU A 60 -2.84 7.48 20.13
CA GLU A 60 -3.76 6.73 20.97
C GLU A 60 -5.15 7.39 20.96
N GLY A 61 -6.20 6.57 20.94
CA GLY A 61 -7.58 7.08 20.88
C GLY A 61 -7.93 7.78 19.56
N LEU A 62 -7.29 7.37 18.46
CA LEU A 62 -7.60 7.91 17.13
C LEU A 62 -9.11 7.87 16.86
N ASP A 63 -9.68 9.03 16.55
CA ASP A 63 -11.01 9.16 15.95
C ASP A 63 -10.85 9.15 14.41
N PRO A 64 -11.51 8.25 13.66
CA PRO A 64 -11.45 8.25 12.19
C PRO A 64 -11.81 9.59 11.53
N ARG A 65 -12.64 10.41 12.18
CA ARG A 65 -12.97 11.77 11.74
C ARG A 65 -11.80 12.74 11.81
N ARG A 66 -10.71 12.36 12.48
CA ARG A 66 -9.47 13.15 12.57
C ARG A 66 -8.39 12.67 11.59
N ILE A 67 -8.77 11.85 10.61
CA ILE A 67 -7.93 11.51 9.45
C ILE A 67 -8.24 12.50 8.33
N LEU A 68 -7.22 13.20 7.85
CA LEU A 68 -7.31 14.08 6.70
C LEU A 68 -6.88 13.32 5.44
N TYR A 69 -7.76 13.21 4.47
CA TYR A 69 -7.45 12.72 3.14
C TYR A 69 -7.13 13.92 2.24
N LEU A 70 -5.96 13.92 1.62
CA LEU A 70 -5.48 15.07 0.87
C LEU A 70 -4.95 14.64 -0.49
N ASP A 71 -5.28 15.45 -1.50
CA ASP A 71 -4.79 15.32 -2.86
C ASP A 71 -4.61 16.70 -3.49
N THR A 72 -3.62 16.87 -4.39
CA THR A 72 -3.30 18.15 -5.01
C THR A 72 -3.26 18.07 -6.53
N GLU A 73 -3.79 19.13 -7.19
CA GLU A 73 -3.58 19.34 -8.60
C GLU A 73 -2.56 20.47 -8.83
N THR A 74 -1.65 20.24 -9.74
CA THR A 74 -0.43 21.02 -9.84
C THR A 74 -0.15 21.53 -11.25
N THR A 75 0.64 22.60 -11.35
CA THR A 75 1.08 23.18 -12.64
C THR A 75 2.13 22.36 -13.36
N GLY A 76 2.61 21.24 -12.77
CA GLY A 76 3.63 20.35 -13.35
C GLY A 76 3.98 19.18 -12.45
N LEU A 77 4.81 18.27 -12.95
CA LEU A 77 5.16 17.01 -12.28
C LEU A 77 6.34 17.13 -11.29
N GLY A 78 6.79 18.35 -10.96
CA GLY A 78 7.87 18.60 -10.02
C GLY A 78 8.77 19.75 -10.45
N GLY A 79 9.71 20.14 -9.58
CA GLY A 79 10.62 21.27 -9.76
C GLY A 79 10.19 22.52 -8.96
N SER A 80 11.14 23.47 -8.76
CA SER A 80 10.95 24.63 -7.89
C SER A 80 9.85 25.61 -8.34
N GLY A 81 9.43 25.53 -9.61
CA GLY A 81 8.34 26.35 -10.16
C GLY A 81 6.95 25.70 -10.13
N THR A 82 6.84 24.47 -9.65
CA THR A 82 5.55 23.78 -9.53
C THR A 82 4.74 24.37 -8.38
N VAL A 83 3.45 24.63 -8.64
CA VAL A 83 2.51 25.18 -7.67
C VAL A 83 1.29 24.29 -7.59
N ALA A 84 0.77 24.05 -6.40
CA ALA A 84 -0.53 23.43 -6.21
C ALA A 84 -1.60 24.48 -6.44
N PHE A 85 -2.34 24.39 -7.54
CA PHE A 85 -3.41 25.32 -7.84
C PHE A 85 -4.76 24.87 -7.29
N LEU A 86 -4.91 23.60 -6.98
CA LEU A 86 -6.05 23.01 -6.30
C LEU A 86 -5.55 22.10 -5.20
N VAL A 87 -6.07 22.28 -3.99
CA VAL A 87 -5.86 21.36 -2.87
C VAL A 87 -7.20 20.90 -2.37
N GLY A 88 -7.41 19.59 -2.45
CA GLY A 88 -8.58 18.94 -1.91
C GLY A 88 -8.28 18.31 -0.55
N MET A 89 -9.22 18.44 0.38
CA MET A 89 -9.14 17.97 1.76
C MET A 89 -10.45 17.27 2.11
N GLY A 90 -10.40 15.95 2.31
CA GLY A 90 -11.55 15.13 2.68
C GLY A 90 -11.47 14.62 4.11
N PHE A 91 -12.61 14.47 4.76
CA PHE A 91 -12.71 13.94 6.11
C PHE A 91 -14.10 13.41 6.41
N LEU A 92 -14.17 12.49 7.36
CA LEU A 92 -15.44 11.97 7.87
C LEU A 92 -16.09 12.98 8.82
N THR A 93 -17.40 13.09 8.72
CA THR A 93 -18.29 13.80 9.65
C THR A 93 -19.18 12.79 10.39
N ASP A 94 -20.09 13.24 11.23
CA ASP A 94 -21.05 12.34 11.90
C ASP A 94 -22.05 11.69 10.91
N SER A 95 -22.27 12.28 9.74
CA SER A 95 -23.31 11.86 8.80
C SER A 95 -22.80 11.41 7.43
N GLY A 96 -21.53 11.62 7.13
CA GLY A 96 -20.97 11.29 5.82
C GLY A 96 -19.52 11.70 5.66
N PHE A 97 -19.13 11.98 4.43
CA PHE A 97 -17.80 12.40 4.06
C PHE A 97 -17.87 13.77 3.35
N GLU A 98 -17.07 14.71 3.81
CA GLU A 98 -16.97 16.02 3.18
C GLU A 98 -15.64 16.16 2.46
N VAL A 99 -15.67 16.77 1.27
CA VAL A 99 -14.49 17.18 0.52
C VAL A 99 -14.53 18.69 0.36
N HIS A 100 -13.52 19.36 0.89
CA HIS A 100 -13.31 20.79 0.74
C HIS A 100 -12.17 21.01 -0.26
N GLN A 101 -12.44 21.78 -1.31
CA GLN A 101 -11.49 22.06 -2.37
C GLN A 101 -11.17 23.55 -2.40
N PHE A 102 -9.89 23.90 -2.34
CA PHE A 102 -9.38 25.25 -2.38
C PHE A 102 -8.66 25.46 -3.72
N LEU A 103 -9.27 26.29 -4.57
CA LEU A 103 -8.81 26.57 -5.91
C LEU A 103 -8.15 27.95 -5.98
N MET A 104 -6.91 28.00 -6.39
CA MET A 104 -6.18 29.21 -6.74
C MET A 104 -6.58 29.68 -8.14
N ARG A 105 -7.25 30.82 -8.25
CA ARG A 105 -7.71 31.39 -9.55
C ARG A 105 -6.59 32.11 -10.29
N ASP A 106 -5.57 32.57 -9.54
CA ASP A 106 -4.35 33.14 -10.10
C ASP A 106 -3.24 33.10 -9.02
N TYR A 107 -2.00 33.18 -9.42
CA TYR A 107 -0.82 33.02 -8.54
C TYR A 107 -0.83 33.88 -7.27
N PRO A 108 -1.30 35.14 -7.25
CA PRO A 108 -1.38 35.94 -6.02
C PRO A 108 -2.27 35.36 -4.92
N GLU A 109 -3.13 34.38 -5.24
CA GLU A 109 -4.02 33.72 -4.29
C GLU A 109 -3.34 32.57 -3.53
N GLU A 110 -2.13 32.16 -3.91
CA GLU A 110 -1.43 31.05 -3.25
C GLU A 110 -1.33 31.19 -1.73
N PRO A 111 -0.97 32.34 -1.14
CA PRO A 111 -0.89 32.48 0.30
C PRO A 111 -2.20 32.21 1.02
N TYR A 112 -3.35 32.50 0.39
CA TYR A 112 -4.67 32.26 0.95
C TYR A 112 -5.03 30.78 0.88
N LEU A 113 -4.76 30.11 -0.26
CA LEU A 113 -4.89 28.66 -0.38
C LEU A 113 -4.09 27.93 0.69
N LEU A 114 -2.82 28.30 0.87
CA LEU A 114 -1.95 27.69 1.87
C LEU A 114 -2.42 27.96 3.30
N LYS A 115 -3.03 29.11 3.60
CA LYS A 115 -3.65 29.36 4.92
C LYS A 115 -4.80 28.39 5.20
N HIS A 116 -5.64 28.10 4.23
CA HIS A 116 -6.71 27.12 4.38
C HIS A 116 -6.15 25.71 4.60
N VAL A 117 -5.11 25.34 3.87
CA VAL A 117 -4.42 24.06 4.06
C VAL A 117 -3.82 23.96 5.47
N ALA A 118 -3.09 24.99 5.93
CA ALA A 118 -2.51 25.02 7.27
C ALA A 118 -3.58 24.92 8.37
N ALA A 119 -4.68 25.68 8.23
CA ALA A 119 -5.82 25.63 9.15
C ALA A 119 -6.48 24.25 9.18
N GLY A 120 -6.55 23.58 8.03
CA GLY A 120 -7.02 22.20 7.91
C GLY A 120 -6.09 21.23 8.64
N LEU A 121 -4.78 21.24 8.32
CA LEU A 121 -3.78 20.39 8.97
C LEU A 121 -3.83 20.47 10.49
N GLY A 122 -4.10 21.67 11.05
CA GLY A 122 -4.23 21.88 12.48
C GLY A 122 -5.43 21.16 13.14
N LYS A 123 -6.42 20.74 12.38
CA LYS A 123 -7.64 20.10 12.90
C LYS A 123 -7.57 18.58 12.94
N PHE A 124 -6.60 17.96 12.27
CA PHE A 124 -6.52 16.51 12.09
C PHE A 124 -5.25 15.94 12.71
N ASP A 125 -5.25 14.64 12.97
CA ASP A 125 -4.15 13.94 13.66
C ASP A 125 -3.33 13.05 12.73
N VAL A 126 -3.91 12.61 11.61
CA VAL A 126 -3.28 11.73 10.63
C VAL A 126 -3.53 12.26 9.23
N LEU A 127 -2.50 12.28 8.40
CA LEU A 127 -2.59 12.61 6.98
C LEU A 127 -2.63 11.32 6.15
N CYS A 128 -3.55 11.23 5.20
CA CYS A 128 -3.68 10.13 4.26
C CYS A 128 -3.66 10.66 2.82
N THR A 129 -2.78 10.10 1.98
CA THR A 129 -2.60 10.52 0.58
C THR A 129 -2.33 9.33 -0.33
N CYS A 130 -2.23 9.55 -1.63
CA CYS A 130 -1.70 8.59 -2.60
C CYS A 130 -0.44 9.14 -3.28
N ASN A 131 0.74 8.63 -2.93
CA ASN A 131 2.06 9.11 -3.36
C ASN A 131 2.48 10.46 -2.73
N GLY A 132 1.78 10.89 -1.71
CA GLY A 132 2.00 12.22 -1.11
C GLY A 132 3.32 12.35 -0.37
N THR A 133 3.88 11.26 0.16
CA THR A 133 5.22 11.31 0.78
C THR A 133 6.32 11.66 -0.22
N THR A 134 6.09 11.41 -1.51
CA THR A 134 7.04 11.68 -2.59
C THR A 134 6.69 12.96 -3.35
N PHE A 135 5.41 13.34 -3.41
CA PHE A 135 4.92 14.42 -4.26
C PHE A 135 4.23 15.54 -3.46
N ASP A 136 3.02 15.32 -2.94
CA ASP A 136 2.20 16.38 -2.31
C ASP A 136 2.87 16.98 -1.06
N GLY A 137 3.43 16.15 -0.20
CA GLY A 137 4.12 16.59 1.02
C GLY A 137 5.30 17.53 0.74
N PRO A 138 6.32 17.08 -0.03
CA PRO A 138 7.45 17.92 -0.42
C PRO A 138 7.05 19.19 -1.19
N LEU A 139 6.02 19.09 -2.03
CA LEU A 139 5.49 20.26 -2.74
C LEU A 139 4.92 21.28 -1.75
N LEU A 140 3.96 20.89 -0.91
CA LEU A 140 3.34 21.76 0.07
C LEU A 140 4.38 22.33 1.06
N GLU A 141 5.32 21.50 1.51
CA GLU A 141 6.44 21.93 2.35
C GLU A 141 7.23 23.08 1.71
N SER A 142 7.62 22.91 0.43
CA SER A 142 8.33 23.92 -0.34
C SER A 142 7.49 25.20 -0.49
N ARG A 143 6.18 25.07 -0.76
CA ARG A 143 5.29 26.23 -0.95
C ARG A 143 5.05 26.98 0.35
N PHE A 144 4.88 26.28 1.48
CA PHE A 144 4.83 26.92 2.82
C PHE A 144 6.11 27.73 3.10
N LEU A 145 7.28 27.13 2.84
CA LEU A 145 8.56 27.79 3.04
C LEU A 145 8.71 29.05 2.18
N MET A 146 8.36 28.97 0.89
CA MET A 146 8.44 30.12 -0.04
C MET A 146 7.48 31.25 0.35
N ASN A 147 6.34 30.93 0.95
CA ASN A 147 5.37 31.89 1.46
C ASN A 147 5.66 32.32 2.93
N ARG A 148 6.77 31.91 3.51
CA ARG A 148 7.17 32.19 4.91
C ARG A 148 6.12 31.76 5.93
N MET A 149 5.47 30.64 5.68
CA MET A 149 4.46 30.02 6.53
C MET A 149 5.06 28.84 7.29
N ASP A 150 4.50 28.59 8.48
CA ASP A 150 4.86 27.43 9.28
C ASP A 150 4.45 26.12 8.59
N ARG A 151 5.35 25.14 8.59
CA ARG A 151 5.19 23.82 7.99
C ARG A 151 5.31 22.67 9.00
N ASP A 152 5.57 22.97 10.27
CA ASP A 152 5.90 21.97 11.28
C ASP A 152 4.77 20.93 11.40
N ARG A 153 3.52 21.40 11.40
CA ARG A 153 2.38 20.46 11.47
C ARG A 153 2.34 19.46 10.31
N LEU A 154 2.67 19.86 9.09
CA LEU A 154 2.74 18.96 7.93
C LEU A 154 3.84 17.89 8.11
N LEU A 155 4.99 18.28 8.71
CA LEU A 155 6.13 17.38 8.91
C LEU A 155 5.93 16.42 10.09
N GLU A 156 5.22 16.85 11.13
CA GLU A 156 5.02 16.08 12.36
C GLU A 156 3.86 15.08 12.27
N MET A 157 2.88 15.34 11.41
CA MET A 157 1.72 14.44 11.28
C MET A 157 2.13 13.05 10.83
N PRO A 158 1.62 11.98 11.48
CA PRO A 158 1.70 10.63 10.92
C PRO A 158 1.10 10.60 9.53
N HIS A 159 1.90 10.20 8.54
CA HIS A 159 1.51 10.24 7.14
C HIS A 159 1.33 8.82 6.59
N LEU A 160 0.10 8.48 6.25
CA LEU A 160 -0.28 7.22 5.59
C LEU A 160 -0.28 7.43 4.07
N ASP A 161 0.74 6.93 3.40
CA ASP A 161 0.81 6.96 1.94
C ASP A 161 0.26 5.66 1.36
N LEU A 162 -0.96 5.71 0.84
CA LEU A 162 -1.67 4.54 0.34
C LEU A 162 -0.98 3.90 -0.87
N LEU A 163 -0.26 4.67 -1.70
CA LEU A 163 0.44 4.08 -2.83
C LEU A 163 1.48 3.05 -2.37
N HIS A 164 2.24 3.36 -1.34
CA HIS A 164 3.23 2.44 -0.78
C HIS A 164 2.58 1.23 -0.13
N MET A 165 1.48 1.43 0.59
CA MET A 165 0.72 0.36 1.23
C MET A 165 0.07 -0.57 0.18
N CYS A 166 -0.57 -0.01 -0.84
CA CYS A 166 -1.16 -0.74 -1.96
C CYS A 166 -0.12 -1.53 -2.77
N ARG A 167 1.05 -0.93 -3.02
CA ARG A 167 2.15 -1.63 -3.71
C ARG A 167 2.66 -2.82 -2.91
N ARG A 168 2.73 -2.72 -1.59
CA ARG A 168 3.12 -3.85 -0.73
C ARG A 168 2.14 -5.01 -0.82
N LEU A 169 0.85 -4.73 -0.99
CA LEU A 169 -0.22 -5.72 -1.00
C LEU A 169 -0.48 -6.27 -2.41
N TRP A 170 -0.60 -5.42 -3.41
CA TRP A 170 -1.15 -5.78 -4.72
C TRP A 170 -0.17 -5.75 -5.89
N LYS A 171 1.05 -5.18 -5.73
CA LYS A 171 1.99 -5.03 -6.85
C LYS A 171 2.39 -6.37 -7.47
N LEU A 172 2.50 -7.45 -6.66
CA LEU A 172 2.86 -8.77 -7.15
C LEU A 172 1.84 -9.29 -8.18
N ARG A 173 0.56 -9.06 -7.94
CA ARG A 173 -0.52 -9.50 -8.83
C ARG A 173 -0.86 -8.48 -9.92
N LEU A 174 -0.91 -7.19 -9.61
CA LEU A 174 -1.40 -6.17 -10.53
C LEU A 174 -0.29 -5.54 -11.40
N GLY A 175 0.97 -5.61 -10.99
CA GLY A 175 2.10 -4.94 -11.63
C GLY A 175 2.11 -3.43 -11.39
N ARG A 176 1.02 -2.72 -11.69
CA ARG A 176 0.83 -1.28 -11.47
C ARG A 176 -0.23 -1.02 -10.40
N CYS A 177 0.00 0.01 -9.56
CA CYS A 177 -0.87 0.36 -8.43
C CYS A 177 -1.14 1.87 -8.38
N ASN A 178 -1.39 2.51 -9.53
CA ASN A 178 -1.92 3.88 -9.54
C ASN A 178 -3.40 3.88 -9.08
N LEU A 179 -3.90 5.00 -8.59
CA LEU A 179 -5.22 5.09 -7.96
C LEU A 179 -6.34 4.61 -8.89
N GLY A 180 -6.38 5.04 -10.15
CA GLY A 180 -7.40 4.58 -11.10
C GLY A 180 -7.40 3.06 -11.32
N ARG A 181 -6.20 2.41 -11.36
CA ARG A 181 -6.12 0.94 -11.44
C ARG A 181 -6.61 0.24 -10.19
N LEU A 182 -6.37 0.83 -9.02
CA LEU A 182 -6.88 0.31 -7.75
C LEU A 182 -8.40 0.45 -7.66
N GLU A 183 -8.95 1.58 -8.10
CA GLU A 183 -10.40 1.77 -8.19
C GLU A 183 -11.05 0.73 -9.11
N GLU A 184 -10.50 0.55 -10.31
CA GLU A 184 -11.01 -0.40 -11.28
C GLU A 184 -10.98 -1.84 -10.77
N VAL A 185 -9.82 -2.31 -10.31
CA VAL A 185 -9.57 -3.75 -10.05
C VAL A 185 -9.88 -4.15 -8.62
N ILE A 186 -9.61 -3.27 -7.66
CA ILE A 186 -9.78 -3.57 -6.24
C ILE A 186 -11.15 -3.12 -5.74
N LEU A 187 -11.53 -1.87 -6.04
CA LEU A 187 -12.81 -1.33 -5.60
C LEU A 187 -13.97 -1.68 -6.55
N GLY A 188 -13.67 -2.16 -7.78
CA GLY A 188 -14.69 -2.48 -8.80
C GLY A 188 -15.41 -1.23 -9.32
N LYS A 189 -14.77 -0.06 -9.27
CA LYS A 189 -15.29 1.24 -9.69
C LYS A 189 -14.42 1.80 -10.84
N PRO A 190 -14.59 1.33 -12.08
CA PRO A 190 -13.86 1.91 -13.21
C PRO A 190 -14.31 3.37 -13.42
N ARG A 191 -13.37 4.24 -13.74
CA ARG A 191 -13.66 5.64 -14.11
C ARG A 191 -14.25 5.68 -15.52
N VAL A 192 -15.25 6.50 -15.69
CA VAL A 192 -15.85 6.79 -17.01
C VAL A 192 -15.52 8.23 -17.34
N ASP A 193 -15.01 8.48 -18.55
CA ASP A 193 -14.64 9.81 -19.05
C ASP A 193 -13.67 10.57 -18.13
N ASP A 194 -12.67 9.84 -17.57
CA ASP A 194 -11.67 10.42 -16.67
C ASP A 194 -10.69 11.33 -17.42
N LEU A 195 -10.36 12.47 -16.79
CA LEU A 195 -9.38 13.40 -17.30
C LEU A 195 -7.96 12.81 -17.11
N PRO A 196 -7.18 12.65 -18.20
CA PRO A 196 -5.79 12.24 -18.02
C PRO A 196 -5.02 13.28 -17.19
N GLY A 197 -4.34 12.85 -16.11
CA GLY A 197 -3.58 13.75 -15.23
C GLY A 197 -2.51 14.59 -15.98
N SER A 198 -2.05 14.12 -17.14
CA SER A 198 -1.13 14.88 -18.01
C SER A 198 -1.78 16.12 -18.66
N GLU A 199 -3.09 16.17 -18.76
CA GLU A 199 -3.83 17.30 -19.34
C GLU A 199 -4.20 18.39 -18.31
N VAL A 200 -4.16 18.06 -17.04
CA VAL A 200 -4.55 18.96 -15.94
C VAL A 200 -3.78 20.28 -15.94
N PRO A 201 -2.42 20.29 -16.05
CA PRO A 201 -1.67 21.55 -16.09
C PRO A 201 -2.07 22.44 -17.29
N GLN A 202 -2.26 21.83 -18.46
CA GLN A 202 -2.59 22.56 -19.69
C GLN A 202 -3.98 23.19 -19.60
N ARG A 203 -4.97 22.50 -18.99
CA ARG A 203 -6.31 23.05 -18.76
C ARG A 203 -6.26 24.23 -17.79
N TYR A 204 -5.47 24.13 -16.72
CA TYR A 204 -5.29 25.25 -15.79
C TYR A 204 -4.62 26.47 -16.47
N PHE A 205 -3.58 26.28 -17.29
CA PHE A 205 -2.98 27.38 -18.06
C PHE A 205 -3.94 27.99 -19.08
N THR A 206 -4.82 27.21 -19.69
CA THR A 206 -5.86 27.72 -20.56
C THR A 206 -6.87 28.54 -19.77
N TYR A 207 -7.27 28.05 -18.59
CA TYR A 207 -8.13 28.80 -17.67
C TYR A 207 -7.50 30.14 -17.26
N LEU A 208 -6.21 30.17 -16.91
CA LEU A 208 -5.52 31.45 -16.55
C LEU A 208 -5.62 32.51 -17.66
N LYS A 209 -5.60 32.09 -18.94
CA LYS A 209 -5.70 32.98 -20.10
C LYS A 209 -7.14 33.41 -20.40
N THR A 210 -8.07 32.46 -20.33
CA THR A 210 -9.45 32.68 -20.77
C THR A 210 -10.39 33.08 -19.65
N LYS A 211 -10.03 32.78 -18.39
CA LYS A 211 -10.82 32.90 -17.17
C LYS A 211 -12.14 32.11 -17.22
N GLN A 212 -12.26 31.13 -18.12
CA GLN A 212 -13.42 30.25 -18.25
C GLN A 212 -13.36 29.15 -17.17
N ILE A 213 -14.09 29.32 -16.08
CA ILE A 213 -14.08 28.43 -14.91
C ILE A 213 -14.53 26.99 -15.25
N SER A 214 -15.42 26.81 -16.23
CA SER A 214 -15.90 25.50 -16.67
C SER A 214 -14.80 24.58 -17.20
N LEU A 215 -13.64 25.10 -17.57
CA LEU A 215 -12.47 24.29 -17.94
C LEU A 215 -11.92 23.48 -16.74
N LEU A 216 -12.25 23.89 -15.52
CA LEU A 216 -11.79 23.27 -14.29
C LEU A 216 -12.81 22.30 -13.67
N ASP A 217 -14.03 22.20 -14.21
CA ASP A 217 -15.10 21.38 -13.63
C ASP A 217 -14.72 19.90 -13.56
N ASP A 218 -14.07 19.37 -14.62
CA ASP A 218 -13.62 17.97 -14.61
C ASP A 218 -12.46 17.77 -13.64
N ILE A 219 -11.58 18.76 -13.47
CA ILE A 219 -10.47 18.71 -12.50
C ILE A 219 -11.02 18.69 -11.08
N LEU A 220 -12.01 19.50 -10.76
CA LEU A 220 -12.69 19.53 -9.47
C LEU A 220 -13.34 18.16 -9.17
N LYS A 221 -14.05 17.58 -10.14
CA LYS A 221 -14.68 16.27 -10.01
C LYS A 221 -13.63 15.17 -9.79
N HIS A 222 -12.54 15.19 -10.57
CA HIS A 222 -11.43 14.24 -10.49
C HIS A 222 -10.82 14.26 -9.08
N ASN A 223 -10.36 15.41 -8.61
CA ASN A 223 -9.77 15.58 -7.29
C ASN A 223 -10.73 15.16 -6.15
N ALA A 224 -12.03 15.55 -6.23
CA ALA A 224 -13.00 15.11 -5.22
C ALA A 224 -13.22 13.59 -5.22
N GLN A 225 -13.18 12.96 -6.39
CA GLN A 225 -13.27 11.50 -6.51
C GLN A 225 -12.01 10.82 -5.95
N ASP A 226 -10.82 11.33 -6.26
CA ASP A 226 -9.55 10.80 -5.75
C ASP A 226 -9.56 10.77 -4.22
N ILE A 227 -9.92 11.88 -3.59
CA ILE A 227 -9.98 12.01 -2.13
C ILE A 227 -10.98 11.02 -1.51
N ALA A 228 -12.16 10.90 -2.10
CA ALA A 228 -13.15 9.92 -1.63
C ALA A 228 -12.64 8.48 -1.77
N SER A 229 -11.94 8.19 -2.87
CA SER A 229 -11.34 6.88 -3.11
C SER A 229 -10.23 6.54 -2.13
N LEU A 230 -9.46 7.53 -1.64
CA LEU A 230 -8.49 7.30 -0.55
C LEU A 230 -9.16 6.75 0.71
N CYS A 231 -10.29 7.35 1.11
CA CYS A 231 -11.04 6.89 2.27
C CYS A 231 -11.56 5.46 2.09
N VAL A 232 -12.21 5.18 0.97
CA VAL A 232 -12.73 3.84 0.65
C VAL A 232 -11.61 2.80 0.60
N LEU A 233 -10.48 3.14 -0.02
CA LEU A 233 -9.32 2.25 -0.17
C LEU A 233 -8.65 1.94 1.16
N LEU A 234 -8.47 2.95 2.03
CA LEU A 234 -7.92 2.75 3.38
C LEU A 234 -8.78 1.78 4.19
N ASN A 235 -10.11 1.97 4.18
CA ASN A 235 -11.04 1.11 4.90
C ASN A 235 -11.10 -0.31 4.34
N TYR A 236 -11.10 -0.44 3.02
CA TYR A 236 -11.07 -1.75 2.37
C TYR A 236 -9.79 -2.52 2.73
N MET A 237 -8.63 -1.84 2.73
CA MET A 237 -7.39 -2.46 3.19
C MET A 237 -7.44 -2.86 4.66
N ALA A 238 -8.01 -2.00 5.53
CA ALA A 238 -8.16 -2.28 6.95
C ALA A 238 -8.99 -3.55 7.19
N ASP A 239 -10.12 -3.71 6.49
CA ASP A 239 -10.94 -4.94 6.57
C ASP A 239 -10.14 -6.18 6.12
N LEU A 240 -9.33 -6.08 5.07
CA LEU A 240 -8.50 -7.20 4.62
C LEU A 240 -7.40 -7.57 5.62
N TYR A 241 -6.79 -6.60 6.31
CA TYR A 241 -5.77 -6.89 7.33
C TYR A 241 -6.38 -7.52 8.59
N LEU A 242 -7.62 -7.19 8.93
CA LEU A 242 -8.38 -7.83 10.01
C LEU A 242 -8.88 -9.23 9.60
N HIS A 243 -9.16 -9.44 8.32
CA HIS A 243 -9.79 -10.65 7.77
C HIS A 243 -9.04 -11.17 6.54
N PRO A 244 -7.77 -11.61 6.68
CA PRO A 244 -6.95 -12.06 5.54
C PRO A 244 -7.55 -13.28 4.81
N GLU A 245 -8.44 -14.04 5.46
CA GLU A 245 -9.19 -15.15 4.86
C GLU A 245 -10.19 -14.71 3.78
N LYS A 246 -10.60 -13.43 3.74
CA LYS A 246 -11.45 -12.86 2.70
C LYS A 246 -10.69 -12.63 1.39
N ILE A 247 -9.37 -12.63 1.41
CA ILE A 247 -8.53 -12.35 0.25
C ILE A 247 -8.56 -13.56 -0.69
N ARG A 248 -9.03 -13.33 -1.91
CA ARG A 248 -9.21 -14.39 -2.92
C ARG A 248 -7.88 -14.91 -3.51
N PHE A 249 -6.89 -14.04 -3.69
CA PHE A 249 -5.66 -14.33 -4.42
C PHE A 249 -4.50 -14.62 -3.47
N SER A 250 -3.85 -15.76 -3.65
CA SER A 250 -2.70 -16.16 -2.82
C SER A 250 -1.53 -15.20 -2.91
N GLU A 251 -1.38 -14.50 -4.04
CA GLU A 251 -0.37 -13.46 -4.26
C GLU A 251 -0.55 -12.29 -3.31
N ASP A 252 -1.80 -11.85 -3.10
CA ASP A 252 -2.14 -10.74 -2.22
C ASP A 252 -1.97 -11.15 -0.75
N VAL A 253 -2.42 -12.36 -0.37
CA VAL A 253 -2.23 -12.90 0.98
C VAL A 253 -0.74 -13.07 1.32
N TYR A 254 0.04 -13.63 0.39
CA TYR A 254 1.49 -13.75 0.55
C TYR A 254 2.17 -12.39 0.71
N SER A 255 1.78 -11.42 -0.12
CA SER A 255 2.29 -10.05 -0.06
C SER A 255 1.96 -9.37 1.27
N MET A 256 0.74 -9.58 1.80
CA MET A 256 0.33 -9.12 3.12
C MET A 256 1.20 -9.72 4.22
N GLY A 257 1.47 -11.03 4.18
CA GLY A 257 2.39 -11.68 5.11
C GLY A 257 3.78 -11.04 5.09
N ARG A 258 4.31 -10.72 3.89
CA ARG A 258 5.58 -10.01 3.73
C ARG A 258 5.55 -8.57 4.29
N ALA A 259 4.42 -7.89 4.15
CA ALA A 259 4.23 -6.54 4.70
C ALA A 259 4.19 -6.57 6.24
N LEU A 260 3.44 -7.48 6.81
CA LEU A 260 3.33 -7.69 8.27
C LEU A 260 4.67 -8.07 8.91
N GLU A 261 5.46 -8.92 8.24
CA GLU A 261 6.78 -9.32 8.72
C GLU A 261 7.75 -8.14 8.80
N ARG A 262 7.68 -7.17 7.86
CA ARG A 262 8.51 -5.95 7.88
C ARG A 262 8.27 -5.06 9.09
N ILE A 263 7.06 -5.06 9.61
CA ILE A 263 6.66 -4.29 10.80
C ILE A 263 6.62 -5.16 12.07
N ASN A 264 7.31 -6.30 12.04
CA ASN A 264 7.44 -7.25 13.17
C ASN A 264 6.13 -7.84 13.70
N ARG A 265 5.07 -7.90 12.87
CA ARG A 265 3.81 -8.59 13.20
C ARG A 265 3.91 -10.06 12.80
N THR A 266 4.81 -10.79 13.47
CA THR A 266 5.25 -12.14 13.09
C THR A 266 4.10 -13.15 13.03
N GLU A 267 3.21 -13.19 14.04
CA GLU A 267 2.11 -14.17 14.05
C GLU A 267 1.07 -13.89 12.96
N ASN A 268 0.73 -12.62 12.74
CA ASN A 268 -0.14 -12.23 11.64
C ASN A 268 0.47 -12.60 10.28
N ALA A 269 1.79 -12.39 10.10
CA ALA A 269 2.51 -12.78 8.89
C ALA A 269 2.47 -14.30 8.67
N ARG A 270 2.73 -15.10 9.73
CA ARG A 270 2.64 -16.56 9.69
C ARG A 270 1.23 -17.04 9.34
N HIS A 271 0.20 -16.39 9.88
CA HIS A 271 -1.19 -16.68 9.52
C HIS A 271 -1.43 -16.46 8.02
N CYS A 272 -1.02 -15.34 7.47
CA CYS A 272 -1.10 -15.08 6.03
C CYS A 272 -0.33 -16.11 5.20
N TYR A 273 0.89 -16.49 5.60
CA TYR A 273 1.65 -17.51 4.90
C TYR A 273 0.96 -18.87 4.91
N ARG A 274 0.33 -19.29 6.03
CA ARG A 274 -0.47 -20.54 6.07
C ARG A 274 -1.64 -20.50 5.09
N LEU A 275 -2.36 -19.37 4.99
CA LEU A 275 -3.43 -19.19 4.02
C LEU A 275 -2.92 -19.25 2.57
N ALA A 276 -1.81 -18.57 2.27
CA ALA A 276 -1.25 -18.48 0.92
C ALA A 276 -0.68 -19.82 0.41
N ARG A 277 -0.36 -20.78 1.31
CA ARG A 277 0.14 -22.12 0.92
C ARG A 277 -0.81 -22.91 0.03
N ARG A 278 -2.10 -22.63 0.07
CA ARG A 278 -3.12 -23.34 -0.72
C ARG A 278 -3.23 -22.90 -2.18
N GLY A 279 -2.52 -21.84 -2.57
CA GLY A 279 -2.61 -21.24 -3.92
C GLY A 279 -1.28 -21.27 -4.69
N ARG A 280 -1.20 -20.44 -5.72
CA ARG A 280 -0.02 -20.30 -6.58
C ARG A 280 1.25 -19.93 -5.81
N MET A 281 1.12 -19.25 -4.67
CA MET A 281 2.24 -18.86 -3.83
C MET A 281 2.65 -19.94 -2.83
N GLY A 282 2.16 -21.18 -2.96
CA GLY A 282 2.36 -22.25 -1.99
C GLY A 282 3.83 -22.50 -1.62
N ASP A 283 4.71 -22.55 -2.60
CA ASP A 283 6.15 -22.75 -2.40
C ASP A 283 6.82 -21.56 -1.71
N SER A 284 6.53 -20.34 -2.19
CA SER A 284 7.06 -19.11 -1.60
C SER A 284 6.54 -18.89 -0.18
N ALA A 285 5.24 -19.16 0.04
CA ALA A 285 4.59 -19.03 1.34
C ALA A 285 5.11 -20.08 2.36
N GLY A 286 5.28 -21.33 1.94
CA GLY A 286 5.89 -22.38 2.76
C GLY A 286 7.32 -22.03 3.17
N THR A 287 8.11 -21.58 2.21
CA THR A 287 9.48 -21.08 2.46
C THR A 287 9.49 -19.90 3.43
N ALA A 288 8.65 -18.89 3.22
CA ALA A 288 8.58 -17.72 4.09
C ALA A 288 8.14 -18.11 5.52
N LEU A 289 7.16 -19.00 5.66
CA LEU A 289 6.68 -19.50 6.94
C LEU A 289 7.80 -20.22 7.71
N ALA A 290 8.50 -21.16 7.08
CA ALA A 290 9.60 -21.89 7.71
C ALA A 290 10.77 -20.95 8.09
N MET A 291 11.10 -19.99 7.21
CA MET A 291 12.12 -18.98 7.50
C MET A 291 11.72 -18.06 8.66
N SER A 292 10.43 -17.72 8.79
CA SER A 292 9.90 -16.97 9.92
C SER A 292 10.11 -17.70 11.24
N TYR A 293 9.76 -18.99 11.30
CA TYR A 293 10.02 -19.84 12.46
C TYR A 293 11.52 -19.93 12.80
N ARG A 294 12.37 -20.14 11.79
CA ARG A 294 13.81 -20.20 11.97
C ARG A 294 14.40 -18.91 12.57
N ARG A 295 13.96 -17.73 12.09
CA ARG A 295 14.44 -16.43 12.61
C ARG A 295 14.07 -16.21 14.08
N CYS A 296 12.91 -16.71 14.51
CA CYS A 296 12.48 -16.66 15.91
C CYS A 296 13.12 -17.76 16.80
N GLY A 297 14.03 -18.59 16.25
CA GLY A 297 14.66 -19.67 17.00
C GLY A 297 13.85 -20.96 17.10
N GLU A 298 12.65 -20.98 16.54
CA GLU A 298 11.71 -22.10 16.52
C GLU A 298 12.09 -23.12 15.43
N ARG A 299 13.27 -23.74 15.61
CA ARG A 299 13.92 -24.54 14.57
C ARG A 299 13.19 -25.82 14.24
N GLU A 300 12.50 -26.44 15.23
CA GLU A 300 11.73 -27.66 15.01
C GLU A 300 10.50 -27.39 14.14
N GLN A 301 9.78 -26.29 14.41
CA GLN A 301 8.62 -25.88 13.60
C GLN A 301 9.05 -25.58 12.16
N ALA A 302 10.21 -24.93 11.97
CA ALA A 302 10.76 -24.71 10.64
C ALA A 302 11.06 -26.04 9.94
N ALA A 303 11.68 -26.99 10.65
CA ALA A 303 12.02 -28.30 10.10
C ALA A 303 10.76 -29.10 9.72
N GLU A 304 9.67 -28.99 10.48
CA GLU A 304 8.42 -29.67 10.15
C GLU A 304 7.80 -29.12 8.85
N ILE A 305 7.82 -27.80 8.67
CA ILE A 305 7.38 -27.19 7.41
C ILE A 305 8.24 -27.69 6.22
N TRP A 306 9.57 -27.78 6.40
CA TRP A 306 10.45 -28.30 5.35
C TRP A 306 10.17 -29.79 5.04
N ARG A 307 9.91 -30.62 6.05
CA ARG A 307 9.52 -32.03 5.87
C ARG A 307 8.20 -32.14 5.09
N GLU A 308 7.24 -31.30 5.46
CA GLU A 308 5.95 -31.25 4.77
C GLU A 308 6.09 -30.83 3.30
N MET A 309 6.86 -29.77 3.01
CA MET A 309 7.14 -29.34 1.63
C MET A 309 7.82 -30.41 0.81
N ILE A 310 8.76 -31.18 1.40
CA ILE A 310 9.39 -32.32 0.73
C ILE A 310 8.37 -33.43 0.42
N ARG A 311 7.48 -33.78 1.37
CA ARG A 311 6.42 -34.80 1.15
C ARG A 311 5.45 -34.37 0.04
N GLU A 312 5.19 -33.08 -0.09
CA GLU A 312 4.29 -32.50 -1.10
C GLU A 312 5.01 -32.21 -2.43
N HIS A 313 6.30 -32.50 -2.56
CA HIS A 313 7.14 -32.18 -3.73
C HIS A 313 7.14 -30.68 -4.05
N ARG A 314 7.15 -29.80 -3.05
CA ARG A 314 7.10 -28.33 -3.15
C ARG A 314 8.41 -27.67 -2.78
N GLY A 315 8.64 -26.45 -3.35
CA GLY A 315 9.76 -25.58 -3.01
C GLY A 315 11.11 -26.02 -3.60
N GLY A 316 11.11 -27.00 -4.50
CA GLY A 316 12.30 -27.47 -5.20
C GLY A 316 13.41 -27.90 -4.25
N VAL A 317 14.60 -27.35 -4.45
CA VAL A 317 15.82 -27.72 -3.69
C VAL A 317 15.86 -27.11 -2.28
N VAL A 318 15.21 -25.97 -2.06
CA VAL A 318 15.32 -25.19 -0.82
C VAL A 318 14.95 -26.00 0.44
N PRO A 319 13.83 -26.73 0.50
CA PRO A 319 13.46 -27.52 1.67
C PRO A 319 14.51 -28.57 2.05
N TYR A 320 15.10 -29.25 1.07
CA TYR A 320 16.16 -30.26 1.32
C TYR A 320 17.41 -29.61 1.90
N VAL A 321 17.83 -28.46 1.38
CA VAL A 321 19.02 -27.74 1.85
C VAL A 321 18.81 -27.26 3.29
N GLU A 322 17.66 -26.66 3.59
CA GLU A 322 17.40 -26.11 4.91
C GLU A 322 17.19 -27.22 5.95
N LEU A 323 16.55 -28.32 5.58
CA LEU A 323 16.41 -29.49 6.45
C LEU A 323 17.76 -30.19 6.67
N ALA A 324 18.64 -30.28 5.65
CA ALA A 324 20.00 -30.81 5.82
C ALA A 324 20.81 -29.95 6.81
N LYS A 325 20.67 -28.62 6.78
CA LYS A 325 21.29 -27.72 7.77
C LYS A 325 20.74 -27.98 9.18
N TYR A 326 19.47 -28.22 9.32
CA TYR A 326 18.84 -28.55 10.60
C TYR A 326 19.35 -29.87 11.15
N GLU A 327 19.38 -30.95 10.34
CA GLU A 327 19.86 -32.25 10.72
C GLU A 327 21.37 -32.23 11.11
N GLU A 328 22.19 -31.47 10.36
CA GLU A 328 23.62 -31.33 10.64
C GLU A 328 23.90 -30.57 11.94
N HIS A 329 23.27 -29.39 12.11
CA HIS A 329 23.68 -28.42 13.15
C HIS A 329 22.84 -28.50 14.43
N VAL A 330 21.58 -28.93 14.34
CA VAL A 330 20.64 -28.99 15.46
C VAL A 330 20.54 -30.43 16.00
N ARG A 331 20.19 -31.37 15.11
CA ARG A 331 20.03 -32.79 15.48
C ARG A 331 21.34 -33.56 15.54
N ARG A 332 22.40 -33.01 14.95
CA ARG A 332 23.72 -33.66 14.80
C ARG A 332 23.64 -35.04 14.12
N ASN A 333 22.63 -35.21 13.27
CA ASN A 333 22.38 -36.42 12.49
C ASN A 333 23.05 -36.30 11.12
N ILE A 334 24.36 -36.64 11.09
CA ILE A 334 25.17 -36.50 9.87
C ILE A 334 24.68 -37.40 8.72
N PRO A 335 24.24 -38.67 8.95
CA PRO A 335 23.67 -39.49 7.89
C PRO A 335 22.45 -38.86 7.22
N ALA A 336 21.49 -38.40 7.99
CA ALA A 336 20.30 -37.75 7.45
C ALA A 336 20.62 -36.44 6.70
N ALA A 337 21.56 -35.64 7.21
CA ALA A 337 22.06 -34.45 6.55
C ALA A 337 22.70 -34.74 5.19
N LEU A 338 23.46 -35.85 5.10
CA LEU A 338 24.08 -36.31 3.85
C LEU A 338 23.03 -36.75 2.85
N GLU A 339 22.07 -37.60 3.24
CA GLU A 339 20.99 -38.07 2.38
C GLU A 339 20.20 -36.89 1.77
N LEU A 340 19.81 -35.90 2.59
CA LEU A 340 19.12 -34.71 2.13
C LEU A 340 19.96 -33.88 1.17
N THR A 341 21.28 -33.76 1.42
CA THR A 341 22.18 -33.02 0.54
C THR A 341 22.33 -33.73 -0.82
N GLU A 342 22.36 -35.07 -0.85
CA GLU A 342 22.42 -35.86 -2.08
C GLU A 342 21.12 -35.75 -2.88
N LYS A 343 19.97 -35.80 -2.22
CA LYS A 343 18.64 -35.52 -2.88
C LYS A 343 18.59 -34.12 -3.47
N ALA A 344 19.09 -33.09 -2.76
CA ALA A 344 19.19 -31.74 -3.29
C ALA A 344 20.09 -31.67 -4.54
N LEU A 345 21.22 -32.38 -4.57
CA LEU A 345 22.10 -32.44 -5.73
C LEU A 345 21.48 -33.18 -6.92
N MET A 346 20.69 -34.22 -6.68
CA MET A 346 19.95 -34.92 -7.72
C MET A 346 18.93 -34.01 -8.40
N LEU A 347 18.14 -33.26 -7.61
CA LEU A 347 17.17 -32.31 -8.13
C LEU A 347 17.82 -31.22 -8.99
N LEU A 348 18.97 -30.68 -8.60
CA LEU A 348 19.72 -29.68 -9.41
C LEU A 348 20.32 -30.28 -10.69
N SER A 349 20.37 -31.59 -10.81
CA SER A 349 20.92 -32.26 -11.99
C SER A 349 19.84 -32.50 -13.06
N GLU A 350 18.56 -32.31 -12.75
CA GLU A 350 17.47 -32.43 -13.70
C GLU A 350 17.52 -31.34 -14.77
N PRO A 351 17.28 -31.69 -16.06
CA PRO A 351 17.39 -30.75 -17.19
C PRO A 351 16.49 -29.53 -17.09
N ALA A 352 15.30 -29.68 -16.49
CA ALA A 352 14.31 -28.63 -16.36
C ALA A 352 14.74 -27.45 -15.46
N LEU A 353 15.80 -27.60 -14.62
CA LEU A 353 16.26 -26.59 -13.68
C LEU A 353 17.62 -25.98 -14.07
N ARG A 354 18.15 -26.26 -15.28
CA ARG A 354 19.53 -25.88 -15.68
C ARG A 354 19.74 -24.44 -16.15
N GLU A 355 18.69 -23.61 -16.21
CA GLU A 355 18.80 -22.24 -16.69
C GLU A 355 19.03 -21.25 -15.55
N GLY A 356 20.31 -20.79 -15.41
CA GLY A 356 20.71 -19.66 -14.57
C GLY A 356 22.05 -19.85 -13.83
N GLY A 357 22.88 -18.80 -13.75
CA GLY A 357 24.18 -18.80 -13.04
C GLY A 357 24.07 -19.18 -11.56
N THR A 358 22.98 -18.82 -10.89
CA THR A 358 22.67 -19.18 -9.48
C THR A 358 22.55 -20.69 -9.24
N VAL A 359 22.17 -21.48 -10.25
CA VAL A 359 22.08 -22.94 -10.15
C VAL A 359 23.45 -23.57 -10.00
N GLN A 360 24.46 -23.09 -10.72
CA GLN A 360 25.82 -23.61 -10.66
C GLN A 360 26.52 -23.28 -9.33
N GLU A 361 26.30 -22.08 -8.77
CA GLU A 361 26.81 -21.70 -7.43
C GLU A 361 26.20 -22.58 -6.35
N ASN A 362 24.89 -22.78 -6.37
CA ASN A 362 24.20 -23.67 -5.43
C ASN A 362 24.70 -25.13 -5.52
N LYS A 363 25.01 -25.61 -6.71
CA LYS A 363 25.56 -26.96 -6.93
C LYS A 363 26.94 -27.11 -6.30
N ASN A 364 27.83 -26.12 -6.47
CA ASN A 364 29.18 -26.12 -5.89
C ASN A 364 29.12 -26.10 -4.35
N GLU A 365 28.25 -25.29 -3.76
CA GLU A 365 28.03 -25.23 -2.31
C GLU A 365 27.52 -26.56 -1.76
N LEU A 366 26.63 -27.24 -2.44
CA LEU A 366 26.11 -28.55 -2.02
C LEU A 366 27.13 -29.65 -2.18
N GLN A 367 27.96 -29.61 -3.23
CA GLN A 367 29.08 -30.54 -3.39
C GLN A 367 30.10 -30.38 -2.28
N TYR A 368 30.44 -29.14 -1.91
CA TYR A 368 31.33 -28.88 -0.76
C TYR A 368 30.73 -29.38 0.55
N ARG A 369 29.43 -29.14 0.79
CA ARG A 369 28.70 -29.67 1.96
C ARG A 369 28.75 -31.19 2.00
N ARG A 370 28.48 -31.86 0.89
CA ARG A 370 28.53 -33.30 0.76
C ARG A 370 29.92 -33.85 1.18
N GLN A 371 30.99 -33.28 0.63
CA GLN A 371 32.36 -33.69 0.96
C GLN A 371 32.69 -33.51 2.46
N ARG A 372 32.24 -32.39 3.04
CA ARG A 372 32.38 -32.10 4.47
C ARG A 372 31.62 -33.12 5.35
N LEU A 373 30.40 -33.46 4.98
CA LEU A 373 29.58 -34.44 5.71
C LEU A 373 30.18 -35.85 5.61
N LEU A 374 30.71 -36.23 4.46
CA LEU A 374 31.39 -37.51 4.28
C LEU A 374 32.65 -37.62 5.16
N ARG A 375 33.45 -36.55 5.32
CA ARG A 375 34.57 -36.51 6.26
C ARG A 375 34.11 -36.71 7.70
N LYS A 376 33.08 -35.97 8.14
CA LYS A 376 32.49 -36.09 9.49
C LYS A 376 31.96 -37.51 9.80
N LEU A 377 31.53 -38.26 8.79
CA LEU A 377 31.10 -39.66 8.97
C LEU A 377 32.25 -40.62 9.16
N LYS A 378 33.43 -40.34 8.55
CA LYS A 378 34.64 -41.18 8.70
C LYS A 378 35.36 -40.94 10.01
N GLU A 379 35.19 -39.77 10.62
CA GLU A 379 35.81 -39.34 11.87
C GLU A 379 35.01 -39.77 13.12
N ARG A 380 33.83 -40.36 12.94
CA ARG A 380 32.98 -40.96 14.00
C ARG A 380 33.10 -42.48 14.01
#